data_9633e83ef88dd642dd92a66905edd662
#
_entry.id   9633e83ef88dd642dd92a66905edd662
#
_cell.length_a   1.000
_cell.length_b   1.000
_cell.length_c   1.000
_cell.angle_alpha   90.00
_cell.angle_beta   90.00
_cell.angle_gamma   90.00
#
_symmetry.space_group_name_H-M   'P 1'
#
loop_
_entity.id
_entity.type
_entity.pdbx_description
1 polymer ?
#
loop_
_entity_poly.entity_id
_entity_poly.type
_entity_poly.pdbx_seq_one_letter_code
_entity_poly.pdbx_strand_id
1 'polypeptide(L)'
;IDLTFPQVLDRMVEEFPDQYAFKYTTLDYTRTYEEFREDVDNFARALVSMGVRPGMKVAIWATNVPAWYITFWATTKIGAVLVTVNTAYKIHEAEYLLRQSDTHTLVMIESALDSNYRKIINEICPEIARTKAGTPLHCKRLPFLRNVITVDFRQPGSLTFDEAMDRAGMVPLEEVQRMAAAVRPDDVCNMQYTSGTTGFPKG
;
A
#
# COMPACT_ATOMS: atom_id res chain seq x y z
N ILE A 1 5.43 -18.00 -17.64
CA ILE A 1 6.18 -18.01 -16.38
C ILE A 1 5.15 -18.33 -15.31
N ASP A 2 5.26 -19.50 -14.68
CA ASP A 2 4.33 -19.95 -13.63
C ASP A 2 4.87 -19.55 -12.23
N LEU A 3 5.34 -18.31 -12.11
CA LEU A 3 5.85 -17.76 -10.85
C LEU A 3 4.92 -16.65 -10.33
N THR A 4 4.75 -16.62 -9.02
CA THR A 4 4.13 -15.49 -8.32
C THR A 4 5.12 -14.34 -8.15
N PHE A 5 4.64 -13.11 -7.89
CA PHE A 5 5.53 -11.98 -7.59
C PHE A 5 6.47 -12.26 -6.42
N PRO A 6 6.03 -12.82 -5.26
CA PRO A 6 6.96 -13.20 -4.20
C PRO A 6 8.09 -14.12 -4.68
N GLN A 7 7.76 -15.15 -5.45
CA GLN A 7 8.76 -16.08 -5.99
C GLN A 7 9.76 -15.41 -6.95
N VAL A 8 9.29 -14.43 -7.74
CA VAL A 8 10.19 -13.65 -8.62
C VAL A 8 11.19 -12.85 -7.80
N LEU A 9 10.74 -12.17 -6.73
CA LEU A 9 11.63 -11.40 -5.85
C LEU A 9 12.63 -12.32 -5.14
N ASP A 10 12.16 -13.44 -4.57
CA ASP A 10 13.03 -14.41 -3.89
C ASP A 10 14.10 -14.95 -4.85
N ARG A 11 13.73 -15.29 -6.08
CA ARG A 11 14.67 -15.71 -7.12
C ARG A 11 15.71 -14.63 -7.46
N MET A 12 15.29 -13.37 -7.56
CA MET A 12 16.23 -12.27 -7.82
C MET A 12 17.24 -12.10 -6.66
N VAL A 13 16.80 -12.31 -5.42
CA VAL A 13 17.68 -12.31 -4.26
C VAL A 13 18.66 -13.50 -4.27
N GLU A 14 18.20 -14.69 -4.64
CA GLU A 14 19.04 -15.88 -4.74
C GLU A 14 20.14 -15.73 -5.83
N GLU A 15 19.76 -15.16 -6.98
CA GLU A 15 20.67 -15.03 -8.14
C GLU A 15 21.58 -13.78 -8.03
N PHE A 16 21.07 -12.67 -7.47
CA PHE A 16 21.73 -11.35 -7.51
C PHE A 16 21.57 -10.55 -6.20
N PRO A 17 21.91 -11.10 -5.00
CA PRO A 17 21.60 -10.47 -3.72
C PRO A 17 22.15 -9.04 -3.61
N ASP A 18 23.39 -8.81 -4.05
CA ASP A 18 24.14 -7.55 -3.91
C ASP A 18 23.91 -6.57 -5.07
N GLN A 19 23.15 -6.97 -6.10
CA GLN A 19 22.87 -6.08 -7.22
C GLN A 19 21.79 -5.07 -6.83
N TYR A 20 21.93 -3.84 -7.29
CA TYR A 20 20.93 -2.80 -7.06
C TYR A 20 19.59 -3.16 -7.71
N ALA A 21 18.56 -3.31 -6.88
CA ALA A 21 17.17 -3.40 -7.31
C ALA A 21 16.60 -1.99 -7.62
N PHE A 22 16.92 -1.01 -6.78
CA PHE A 22 16.48 0.37 -6.90
C PHE A 22 17.58 1.35 -6.55
N LYS A 23 17.63 2.43 -7.33
CA LYS A 23 18.45 3.61 -7.04
C LYS A 23 17.67 4.86 -7.42
N TYR A 24 17.20 5.58 -6.43
CA TYR A 24 16.62 6.90 -6.62
C TYR A 24 17.73 7.94 -6.68
N THR A 25 17.73 8.79 -7.71
CA THR A 25 18.75 9.83 -7.89
C THR A 25 18.44 11.12 -7.14
N THR A 26 17.18 11.30 -6.74
CA THR A 26 16.67 12.50 -6.07
C THR A 26 16.25 12.27 -4.62
N LEU A 27 16.25 11.01 -4.17
CA LEU A 27 15.91 10.61 -2.82
C LEU A 27 17.04 9.73 -2.27
N ASP A 28 17.29 9.80 -0.98
CA ASP A 28 18.26 8.93 -0.31
C ASP A 28 17.69 7.52 -0.12
N TYR A 29 17.46 6.83 -1.25
CA TYR A 29 16.97 5.46 -1.26
C TYR A 29 17.68 4.67 -2.35
N THR A 30 18.61 3.82 -1.93
CA THR A 30 19.27 2.83 -2.78
C THR A 30 19.19 1.48 -2.07
N ARG A 31 18.77 0.42 -2.78
CA ARG A 31 18.61 -0.92 -2.22
C ARG A 31 19.14 -1.98 -3.19
N THR A 32 19.88 -2.93 -2.65
CA THR A 32 20.13 -4.21 -3.31
C THR A 32 18.83 -5.04 -3.33
N TYR A 33 18.81 -6.14 -4.07
CA TYR A 33 17.64 -7.05 -4.05
C TYR A 33 17.40 -7.62 -2.65
N GLU A 34 18.47 -7.96 -1.91
CA GLU A 34 18.35 -8.46 -0.54
C GLU A 34 17.76 -7.40 0.40
N GLU A 35 18.30 -6.19 0.40
CA GLU A 35 17.80 -5.06 1.21
C GLU A 35 16.35 -4.69 0.83
N PHE A 36 16.01 -4.73 -0.45
CA PHE A 36 14.64 -4.45 -0.90
C PHE A 36 13.67 -5.53 -0.43
N ARG A 37 14.05 -6.81 -0.49
CA ARG A 37 13.23 -7.90 0.09
C ARG A 37 13.00 -7.68 1.57
N GLU A 38 14.00 -7.24 2.33
CA GLU A 38 13.84 -6.93 3.75
C GLU A 38 12.81 -5.81 3.98
N ASP A 39 12.89 -4.71 3.22
CA ASP A 39 11.89 -3.63 3.26
C ASP A 39 10.48 -4.15 2.94
N VAL A 40 10.34 -5.01 1.93
CA VAL A 40 9.07 -5.64 1.54
C VAL A 40 8.53 -6.54 2.65
N ASP A 41 9.37 -7.39 3.25
CA ASP A 41 8.98 -8.30 4.33
C ASP A 41 8.52 -7.53 5.57
N ASN A 42 9.23 -6.48 5.93
CA ASN A 42 8.89 -5.63 7.06
C ASN A 42 7.55 -4.90 6.82
N PHE A 43 7.32 -4.36 5.64
CA PHE A 43 6.04 -3.71 5.35
C PHE A 43 4.88 -4.71 5.23
N ALA A 44 5.11 -5.90 4.69
CA ALA A 44 4.13 -6.99 4.68
C ALA A 44 3.71 -7.37 6.11
N ARG A 45 4.67 -7.54 7.03
CA ARG A 45 4.43 -7.79 8.45
C ARG A 45 3.65 -6.64 9.11
N ALA A 46 4.01 -5.40 8.79
CA ALA A 46 3.30 -4.21 9.25
C ALA A 46 1.83 -4.21 8.79
N LEU A 47 1.56 -4.47 7.52
CA LEU A 47 0.20 -4.56 6.97
C LEU A 47 -0.63 -5.66 7.68
N VAL A 48 -0.03 -6.83 7.92
CA VAL A 48 -0.67 -7.93 8.66
C VAL A 48 -0.99 -7.51 10.10
N SER A 49 -0.06 -6.81 10.78
CA SER A 49 -0.26 -6.28 12.15
C SER A 49 -1.43 -5.29 12.24
N MET A 50 -1.72 -4.59 11.14
CA MET A 50 -2.82 -3.63 11.00
C MET A 50 -4.12 -4.27 10.47
N GLY A 51 -4.18 -5.59 10.39
CA GLY A 51 -5.39 -6.33 10.04
C GLY A 51 -5.57 -6.64 8.56
N VAL A 52 -4.60 -6.35 7.69
CA VAL A 52 -4.68 -6.74 6.28
C VAL A 52 -4.58 -8.26 6.15
N ARG A 53 -5.44 -8.84 5.32
CA ARG A 53 -5.51 -10.29 5.05
C ARG A 53 -5.59 -10.53 3.54
N PRO A 54 -5.35 -11.77 3.07
CA PRO A 54 -5.49 -12.11 1.64
C PRO A 54 -6.82 -11.65 1.06
N GLY A 55 -6.80 -11.09 -0.15
CA GLY A 55 -7.96 -10.54 -0.85
C GLY A 55 -8.40 -9.14 -0.41
N MET A 56 -7.91 -8.63 0.72
CA MET A 56 -8.19 -7.24 1.13
C MET A 56 -7.45 -6.24 0.25
N LYS A 57 -8.02 -5.05 0.10
CA LYS A 57 -7.51 -4.00 -0.79
C LYS A 57 -6.68 -2.99 -0.01
N VAL A 58 -5.48 -2.76 -0.52
CA VAL A 58 -4.57 -1.71 -0.06
C VAL A 58 -4.42 -0.70 -1.19
N ALA A 59 -4.91 0.51 -0.99
CA ALA A 59 -4.78 1.57 -1.99
C ALA A 59 -3.45 2.31 -1.83
N ILE A 60 -2.83 2.67 -2.96
CA ILE A 60 -1.65 3.54 -3.02
C ILE A 60 -1.96 4.80 -3.81
N TRP A 61 -1.84 5.96 -3.17
CA TRP A 61 -2.06 7.27 -3.76
C TRP A 61 -0.79 8.11 -3.67
N ALA A 62 0.11 7.85 -4.56
CA ALA A 62 1.44 8.43 -4.57
C ALA A 62 2.03 8.50 -5.98
N THR A 63 3.02 9.35 -6.15
CA THR A 63 3.93 9.35 -7.30
C THR A 63 4.98 8.26 -7.14
N ASN A 64 6.02 8.26 -7.99
CA ASN A 64 7.11 7.28 -7.96
C ASN A 64 8.04 7.51 -6.76
N VAL A 65 7.58 7.14 -5.58
CA VAL A 65 8.36 7.14 -4.32
C VAL A 65 8.66 5.71 -3.88
N PRO A 66 9.70 5.46 -3.07
CA PRO A 66 10.05 4.11 -2.59
C PRO A 66 8.87 3.36 -1.98
N ALA A 67 8.06 4.04 -1.17
CA ALA A 67 6.87 3.47 -0.53
C ALA A 67 5.88 2.86 -1.53
N TRP A 68 5.82 3.36 -2.77
CA TRP A 68 4.95 2.81 -3.81
C TRP A 68 5.35 1.37 -4.16
N TYR A 69 6.64 1.14 -4.44
CA TYR A 69 7.15 -0.18 -4.80
C TYR A 69 7.13 -1.14 -3.62
N ILE A 70 7.51 -0.66 -2.43
CA ILE A 70 7.44 -1.47 -1.21
C ILE A 70 5.99 -1.93 -0.97
N THR A 71 5.01 -1.03 -1.11
CA THR A 71 3.58 -1.37 -0.94
C THR A 71 3.12 -2.40 -1.96
N PHE A 72 3.49 -2.25 -3.25
CA PHE A 72 3.14 -3.22 -4.28
C PHE A 72 3.65 -4.63 -3.94
N TRP A 73 4.95 -4.75 -3.68
CA TRP A 73 5.55 -6.06 -3.40
C TRP A 73 5.07 -6.66 -2.06
N ALA A 74 4.86 -5.83 -1.05
CA ALA A 74 4.33 -6.29 0.23
C ALA A 74 2.89 -6.82 0.11
N THR A 75 2.03 -6.15 -0.66
CA THR A 75 0.65 -6.62 -0.89
C THR A 75 0.62 -7.93 -1.65
N THR A 76 1.43 -8.07 -2.72
CA THR A 76 1.52 -9.32 -3.47
C THR A 76 2.03 -10.47 -2.60
N LYS A 77 2.94 -10.19 -1.65
CA LYS A 77 3.51 -11.19 -0.76
C LYS A 77 2.50 -11.78 0.21
N ILE A 78 1.54 -11.01 0.67
CA ILE A 78 0.50 -11.46 1.60
C ILE A 78 -0.84 -11.81 0.91
N GLY A 79 -0.86 -11.86 -0.42
CA GLY A 79 -2.08 -12.16 -1.19
C GLY A 79 -3.16 -11.06 -1.11
N ALA A 80 -2.80 -9.83 -0.70
CA ALA A 80 -3.67 -8.67 -0.75
C ALA A 80 -3.67 -8.08 -2.17
N VAL A 81 -4.65 -7.23 -2.48
CA VAL A 81 -4.83 -6.61 -3.79
C VAL A 81 -4.42 -5.14 -3.71
N LEU A 82 -3.43 -4.72 -4.50
CA LEU A 82 -3.08 -3.32 -4.62
C LEU A 82 -4.11 -2.59 -5.47
N VAL A 83 -4.61 -1.45 -4.98
CA VAL A 83 -5.48 -0.54 -5.73
C VAL A 83 -4.69 0.72 -6.06
N THR A 84 -4.46 0.99 -7.35
CA THR A 84 -3.73 2.17 -7.78
C THR A 84 -4.68 3.36 -7.91
N VAL A 85 -4.40 4.46 -7.20
CA VAL A 85 -5.19 5.68 -7.26
C VAL A 85 -4.50 6.68 -8.18
N ASN A 86 -5.23 7.17 -9.18
CA ASN A 86 -4.69 8.17 -10.11
C ASN A 86 -4.33 9.46 -9.37
N THR A 87 -3.12 9.96 -9.60
CA THR A 87 -2.58 11.16 -8.94
C THR A 87 -3.35 12.45 -9.26
N ALA A 88 -4.10 12.48 -10.37
CA ALA A 88 -4.93 13.62 -10.76
C ALA A 88 -6.33 13.63 -10.12
N TYR A 89 -6.73 12.56 -9.41
CA TYR A 89 -8.07 12.46 -8.83
C TYR A 89 -8.32 13.56 -7.79
N LYS A 90 -9.55 14.08 -7.83
CA LYS A 90 -10.09 14.98 -6.83
C LYS A 90 -11.03 14.22 -5.89
N ILE A 91 -11.76 14.94 -5.06
CA ILE A 91 -12.54 14.34 -3.97
C ILE A 91 -13.57 13.31 -4.46
N HIS A 92 -14.28 13.58 -5.53
CA HIS A 92 -15.37 12.71 -6.01
C HIS A 92 -14.84 11.39 -6.58
N GLU A 93 -13.78 11.46 -7.40
CA GLU A 93 -13.16 10.28 -7.98
C GLU A 93 -12.45 9.44 -6.92
N ALA A 94 -11.74 10.11 -5.98
CA ALA A 94 -11.04 9.42 -4.91
C ALA A 94 -12.02 8.70 -3.96
N GLU A 95 -13.11 9.37 -3.54
CA GLU A 95 -14.15 8.75 -2.72
C GLU A 95 -14.78 7.56 -3.43
N TYR A 96 -15.17 7.75 -4.70
CA TYR A 96 -15.76 6.69 -5.49
C TYR A 96 -14.87 5.46 -5.56
N LEU A 97 -13.59 5.64 -5.94
CA LEU A 97 -12.63 4.55 -6.06
C LEU A 97 -12.42 3.83 -4.73
N LEU A 98 -12.12 4.57 -3.65
CA LEU A 98 -11.83 3.98 -2.34
C LEU A 98 -13.04 3.23 -1.77
N ARG A 99 -14.25 3.71 -2.05
CA ARG A 99 -15.49 3.06 -1.62
C ARG A 99 -15.79 1.83 -2.45
N GLN A 100 -15.71 1.95 -3.78
CA GLN A 100 -16.07 0.88 -4.70
C GLN A 100 -15.07 -0.30 -4.63
N SER A 101 -13.81 -0.03 -4.33
CA SER A 101 -12.79 -1.06 -4.14
C SER A 101 -12.83 -1.71 -2.76
N ASP A 102 -13.67 -1.26 -1.83
CA ASP A 102 -13.66 -1.70 -0.43
C ASP A 102 -12.26 -1.57 0.21
N THR A 103 -11.59 -0.44 -0.07
CA THR A 103 -10.23 -0.20 0.42
C THR A 103 -10.15 -0.30 1.95
N HIS A 104 -9.31 -1.21 2.44
CA HIS A 104 -9.05 -1.41 3.87
C HIS A 104 -7.95 -0.50 4.40
N THR A 105 -6.88 -0.32 3.64
CA THR A 105 -5.73 0.51 4.02
C THR A 105 -5.38 1.44 2.86
N LEU A 106 -5.16 2.72 3.16
CA LEU A 106 -4.70 3.72 2.20
C LEU A 106 -3.27 4.17 2.56
N VAL A 107 -2.35 4.00 1.63
CA VAL A 107 -0.99 4.57 1.69
C VAL A 107 -0.94 5.79 0.78
N MET A 108 -0.51 6.96 1.28
CA MET A 108 -0.57 8.18 0.49
C MET A 108 0.53 9.18 0.82
N ILE A 109 0.97 9.94 -0.21
CA ILE A 109 1.75 11.18 -0.04
C ILE A 109 0.81 12.36 0.28
N GLU A 110 1.36 13.49 0.69
CA GLU A 110 0.55 14.65 1.09
C GLU A 110 -0.20 15.27 -0.09
N SER A 111 0.46 15.39 -1.24
CA SER A 111 -0.09 16.03 -2.45
C SER A 111 0.73 15.68 -3.67
N ALA A 112 0.14 15.81 -4.85
CA ALA A 112 0.84 15.82 -6.12
C ALA A 112 0.08 16.68 -7.14
N LEU A 113 0.82 17.31 -8.07
CA LEU A 113 0.27 18.24 -9.05
C LEU A 113 -0.56 19.35 -8.34
N ASP A 114 -1.80 19.49 -8.74
CA ASP A 114 -2.79 20.43 -8.17
C ASP A 114 -3.76 19.76 -7.17
N SER A 115 -3.47 18.53 -6.74
CA SER A 115 -4.30 17.76 -5.80
C SER A 115 -3.65 17.65 -4.43
N ASN A 116 -4.35 18.12 -3.40
CA ASN A 116 -3.96 17.96 -2.01
C ASN A 116 -4.70 16.76 -1.40
N TYR A 117 -4.04 15.60 -1.37
CA TYR A 117 -4.63 14.33 -0.93
C TYR A 117 -4.97 14.36 0.56
N ARG A 118 -4.11 15.00 1.37
CA ARG A 118 -4.37 15.21 2.80
C ARG A 118 -5.70 15.92 3.03
N LYS A 119 -5.93 17.03 2.32
CA LYS A 119 -7.20 17.77 2.42
C LYS A 119 -8.38 16.91 1.97
N ILE A 120 -8.23 16.22 0.85
CA ILE A 120 -9.27 15.38 0.28
C ILE A 120 -9.66 14.25 1.24
N ILE A 121 -8.70 13.48 1.76
CA ILE A 121 -9.03 12.36 2.65
C ILE A 121 -9.62 12.84 3.99
N ASN A 122 -9.17 13.97 4.52
CA ASN A 122 -9.73 14.55 5.74
C ASN A 122 -11.16 15.08 5.54
N GLU A 123 -11.53 15.51 4.34
CA GLU A 123 -12.90 15.90 4.00
C GLU A 123 -13.80 14.68 3.80
N ILE A 124 -13.31 13.61 3.16
CA ILE A 124 -14.05 12.34 3.00
C ILE A 124 -14.23 11.66 4.34
N CYS A 125 -13.23 11.67 5.19
CA CYS A 125 -13.16 10.97 6.46
C CYS A 125 -12.75 11.91 7.61
N PRO A 126 -13.62 12.82 8.07
CA PRO A 126 -13.32 13.75 9.17
C PRO A 126 -13.07 13.02 10.50
N GLU A 127 -13.46 11.76 10.61
CA GLU A 127 -13.20 10.92 11.78
C GLU A 127 -11.71 10.70 12.05
N ILE A 128 -10.85 10.84 11.02
CA ILE A 128 -9.38 10.76 11.16
C ILE A 128 -8.87 11.68 12.25
N ALA A 129 -9.39 12.91 12.34
CA ALA A 129 -8.93 13.91 13.31
C ALA A 129 -9.13 13.50 14.78
N ARG A 130 -10.05 12.57 15.05
CA ARG A 130 -10.41 12.10 16.40
C ARG A 130 -9.94 10.65 16.65
N THR A 131 -9.39 9.99 15.67
CA THR A 131 -8.91 8.62 15.79
C THR A 131 -7.48 8.63 16.33
N LYS A 132 -7.19 7.75 17.28
CA LYS A 132 -5.81 7.56 17.76
C LYS A 132 -5.01 6.83 16.69
N ALA A 133 -3.82 7.35 16.33
CA ALA A 133 -2.92 6.70 15.39
C ALA A 133 -2.64 5.24 15.79
N GLY A 134 -2.64 4.34 14.80
CA GLY A 134 -2.43 2.91 15.02
C GLY A 134 -3.64 2.13 15.55
N THR A 135 -4.80 2.78 15.70
CA THR A 135 -6.08 2.12 15.97
C THR A 135 -6.98 2.13 14.73
N PRO A 136 -7.87 1.13 14.57
CA PRO A 136 -8.75 1.06 13.40
C PRO A 136 -9.64 2.30 13.25
N LEU A 137 -9.66 2.87 12.06
CA LEU A 137 -10.51 3.99 11.66
C LEU A 137 -11.93 3.49 11.39
N HIS A 138 -12.93 4.33 11.69
CA HIS A 138 -14.34 4.09 11.40
C HIS A 138 -14.93 5.28 10.63
N CYS A 139 -14.71 5.28 9.33
CA CYS A 139 -15.17 6.33 8.42
C CYS A 139 -16.57 6.00 7.88
N LYS A 140 -17.54 6.91 8.03
CA LYS A 140 -18.91 6.71 7.54
C LYS A 140 -18.98 6.58 6.02
N ARG A 141 -18.21 7.41 5.30
CA ARG A 141 -18.21 7.45 3.83
C ARG A 141 -17.39 6.31 3.22
N LEU A 142 -16.40 5.76 3.98
CA LEU A 142 -15.53 4.66 3.56
C LEU A 142 -15.60 3.53 4.60
N PRO A 143 -16.67 2.71 4.58
CA PRO A 143 -16.98 1.78 5.67
C PRO A 143 -15.95 0.66 5.87
N PHE A 144 -15.13 0.36 4.86
CA PHE A 144 -14.06 -0.64 4.95
C PHE A 144 -12.70 -0.06 5.35
N LEU A 145 -12.51 1.27 5.26
CA LEU A 145 -11.23 1.90 5.59
C LEU A 145 -10.93 1.78 7.09
N ARG A 146 -9.78 1.18 7.39
CA ARG A 146 -9.29 0.97 8.77
C ARG A 146 -7.99 1.70 9.04
N ASN A 147 -7.16 1.90 8.03
CA ASN A 147 -5.84 2.53 8.19
C ASN A 147 -5.58 3.56 7.10
N VAL A 148 -4.96 4.67 7.51
CA VAL A 148 -4.30 5.61 6.60
C VAL A 148 -2.84 5.69 7.02
N ILE A 149 -1.94 5.45 6.07
CA ILE A 149 -0.49 5.51 6.24
C ILE A 149 0.02 6.67 5.39
N THR A 150 0.75 7.59 6.02
CA THR A 150 1.26 8.79 5.36
C THR A 150 2.74 8.63 5.02
N VAL A 151 3.12 9.04 3.81
CA VAL A 151 4.50 9.03 3.32
C VAL A 151 5.04 10.45 3.36
N ASP A 152 6.11 10.66 4.13
CA ASP A 152 6.85 11.92 4.29
C ASP A 152 6.04 13.09 4.88
N PHE A 153 4.92 12.81 5.54
CA PHE A 153 4.18 13.81 6.32
C PHE A 153 3.43 13.18 7.48
N ARG A 154 2.98 14.02 8.44
CA ARG A 154 2.20 13.59 9.61
C ARG A 154 0.83 14.22 9.62
N GLN A 155 -0.17 13.45 10.08
CA GLN A 155 -1.50 13.96 10.42
C GLN A 155 -2.10 13.13 11.57
N PRO A 156 -3.08 13.69 12.32
CA PRO A 156 -3.81 12.92 13.31
C PRO A 156 -4.43 11.64 12.73
N GLY A 157 -4.57 10.61 13.54
CA GLY A 157 -5.27 9.37 13.16
C GLY A 157 -4.55 8.47 12.18
N SER A 158 -3.37 8.87 11.69
CA SER A 158 -2.58 8.11 10.73
C SER A 158 -1.21 7.74 11.30
N LEU A 159 -0.67 6.61 10.90
CA LEU A 159 0.74 6.28 11.08
C LEU A 159 1.53 6.84 9.90
N THR A 160 2.75 7.29 10.13
CA THR A 160 3.70 7.50 9.04
C THR A 160 4.16 6.13 8.50
N PHE A 161 4.75 6.12 7.31
CA PHE A 161 5.27 4.89 6.69
C PHE A 161 6.32 4.23 7.61
N ASP A 162 7.22 5.02 8.20
CA ASP A 162 8.21 4.52 9.16
C ASP A 162 7.57 3.96 10.43
N GLU A 163 6.60 4.67 11.01
CA GLU A 163 5.85 4.17 12.17
C GLU A 163 5.05 2.89 11.85
N ALA A 164 4.60 2.72 10.61
CA ALA A 164 3.99 1.47 10.15
C ALA A 164 5.05 0.37 10.04
N MET A 165 6.23 0.66 9.47
CA MET A 165 7.36 -0.27 9.38
C MET A 165 7.81 -0.76 10.77
N ASP A 166 7.83 0.11 11.78
CA ASP A 166 8.18 -0.24 13.18
C ASP A 166 7.26 -1.33 13.76
N ARG A 167 6.06 -1.50 13.20
CA ARG A 167 5.13 -2.57 13.61
C ARG A 167 5.50 -3.96 13.08
N ALA A 168 6.49 -4.07 12.21
CA ALA A 168 6.91 -5.34 11.64
C ALA A 168 7.20 -6.38 12.74
N GLY A 169 7.86 -5.98 13.83
CA GLY A 169 8.18 -6.84 14.96
C GLY A 169 6.96 -7.48 15.66
N MET A 170 5.74 -6.99 15.42
CA MET A 170 4.51 -7.54 16.00
C MET A 170 4.03 -8.83 15.31
N VAL A 171 4.57 -9.16 14.14
CA VAL A 171 4.19 -10.33 13.35
C VAL A 171 5.45 -11.13 13.01
N PRO A 172 5.52 -12.44 13.28
CA PRO A 172 6.65 -13.27 12.88
C PRO A 172 6.85 -13.27 11.36
N LEU A 173 8.09 -13.33 10.90
CA LEU A 173 8.41 -13.41 9.46
C LEU A 173 7.81 -14.67 8.82
N GLU A 174 7.80 -15.77 9.56
CA GLU A 174 7.25 -17.06 9.14
C GLU A 174 5.76 -16.97 8.76
N GLU A 175 5.01 -16.06 9.39
CA GLU A 175 3.61 -15.82 9.05
C GLU A 175 3.48 -15.24 7.62
N VAL A 176 4.29 -14.25 7.29
CA VAL A 176 4.32 -13.65 5.94
C VAL A 176 4.84 -14.65 4.91
N GLN A 177 5.85 -15.44 5.26
CA GLN A 177 6.36 -16.51 4.38
C GLN A 177 5.28 -17.57 4.10
N ARG A 178 4.50 -17.94 5.11
CA ARG A 178 3.37 -18.88 4.97
C ARG A 178 2.29 -18.28 4.06
N MET A 179 1.98 -16.99 4.20
CA MET A 179 1.03 -16.29 3.33
C MET A 179 1.54 -16.25 1.89
N ALA A 180 2.81 -15.93 1.66
CA ALA A 180 3.45 -15.90 0.35
C ALA A 180 3.42 -17.27 -0.35
N ALA A 181 3.65 -18.35 0.41
CA ALA A 181 3.58 -19.71 -0.12
C ALA A 181 2.16 -20.14 -0.54
N ALA A 182 1.13 -19.48 -0.01
CA ALA A 182 -0.28 -19.74 -0.37
C ALA A 182 -0.75 -18.93 -1.60
N VAL A 183 0.01 -17.92 -2.05
CA VAL A 183 -0.33 -17.12 -3.24
C VAL A 183 -0.18 -17.95 -4.51
N ARG A 184 -1.13 -17.83 -5.41
CA ARG A 184 -1.15 -18.54 -6.69
C ARG A 184 -0.91 -17.57 -7.87
N PRO A 185 -0.37 -18.05 -9.00
CA PRO A 185 -0.13 -17.21 -10.18
C PRO A 185 -1.39 -16.56 -10.78
N ASP A 186 -2.56 -17.16 -10.56
CA ASP A 186 -3.86 -16.69 -11.03
C ASP A 186 -4.63 -15.85 -10.00
N ASP A 187 -4.05 -15.60 -8.82
CA ASP A 187 -4.66 -14.70 -7.83
C ASP A 187 -4.62 -13.24 -8.30
N VAL A 188 -5.70 -12.51 -8.00
CA VAL A 188 -5.77 -11.07 -8.29
C VAL A 188 -4.81 -10.33 -7.36
N CYS A 189 -3.82 -9.65 -7.92
CA CYS A 189 -2.81 -8.89 -7.15
C CYS A 189 -2.93 -7.37 -7.31
N ASN A 190 -3.64 -6.91 -8.36
CA ASN A 190 -3.74 -5.48 -8.68
C ASN A 190 -5.14 -5.15 -9.22
N MET A 191 -5.67 -3.98 -8.83
CA MET A 191 -6.89 -3.40 -9.35
C MET A 191 -6.60 -2.01 -9.89
N GLN A 192 -6.78 -1.83 -11.19
CA GLN A 192 -6.56 -0.56 -11.88
C GLN A 192 -7.88 0.00 -12.40
N TYR A 193 -8.07 1.30 -12.18
CA TYR A 193 -9.27 2.00 -12.63
C TYR A 193 -8.98 2.74 -13.92
N THR A 194 -9.82 2.52 -14.92
CA THR A 194 -9.78 3.24 -16.19
C THR A 194 -10.90 4.25 -16.26
N SER A 195 -10.71 5.34 -17.04
CA SER A 195 -11.79 6.28 -17.37
C SER A 195 -12.86 5.54 -18.17
N GLY A 196 -14.00 5.28 -17.54
CA GLY A 196 -15.13 4.64 -18.21
C GLY A 196 -15.75 5.58 -19.27
N THR A 197 -16.21 5.02 -20.38
CA THR A 197 -16.98 5.75 -21.41
C THR A 197 -18.33 6.28 -20.88
N THR A 198 -18.75 5.89 -19.67
CA THR A 198 -20.03 6.20 -19.03
C THR A 198 -19.92 7.12 -17.81
N GLY A 199 -18.80 7.85 -17.64
CA GLY A 199 -18.64 8.92 -16.65
C GLY A 199 -17.98 8.52 -15.32
N PHE A 200 -18.03 7.26 -14.89
CA PHE A 200 -17.33 6.80 -13.67
C PHE A 200 -16.21 5.83 -14.01
N PRO A 201 -15.06 5.90 -13.28
CA PRO A 201 -13.98 4.94 -13.45
C PRO A 201 -14.46 3.50 -13.18
N LYS A 202 -13.93 2.54 -13.96
CA LYS A 202 -14.22 1.11 -13.81
C LYS A 202 -12.91 0.38 -13.46
N GLY A 203 -12.94 -0.46 -12.42
CA GLY A 203 -11.87 -1.33 -11.96
C GLY A 203 -12.16 -2.82 -12.17
#